data_6eb0dd371ae42adc690d37fadd936469
#
_entry.id   6eb0dd371ae42adc690d37fadd936469
#
_cell.length_a   1.000
_cell.length_b   1.000
_cell.length_c   1.000
_cell.angle_alpha   90.00
_cell.angle_beta   90.00
_cell.angle_gamma   90.00
#
_symmetry.space_group_name_H-M   'P 1'
#
loop_
_entity.id
_entity.type
_entity.pdbx_description
1 polymer ?
#
loop_
_entity_poly.entity_id
_entity_poly.type
_entity_poly.pdbx_seq_one_letter_code
_entity_poly.pdbx_strand_id
1 'polypeptide(L)'
;MNQAGDLGYDVFVNDPPPQDGFLPNGEPKRFSPMASTLIYGRQDAVLTDPGMTEDQARVLGDWVAAKGRNVTDIFITHGHGDHWFAAGLLAERFGARVVASAGTITQMRGSVATRPLLWDPLYPGLIPPTPVTAVTVPDNAFTLEGHDLVIVEVGHADADDNSVLHVPDLELVTAGDVIYNGVHMYLAQSAIGGFGPWRDAIDKVEALGPRHIVCGHQNRRLDDDAKRTIEQTRQYLDDADELLRTQDTSVGYFNAKIERYPDHLGRLILWVTARALYGVRDHPGEDPRRIILTSWL
;
A
#
# COMPACT_ATOMS: atom_id res chain seq x y z
N MET A 1 33.47 -7.37 -9.96
CA MET A 1 33.63 -6.74 -8.64
C MET A 1 32.51 -5.73 -8.52
N ASN A 2 31.38 -6.14 -7.94
CA ASN A 2 30.27 -5.22 -7.69
C ASN A 2 30.68 -4.29 -6.56
N GLN A 3 30.69 -2.99 -6.84
CA GLN A 3 30.89 -1.99 -5.79
C GLN A 3 29.53 -1.73 -5.15
N ALA A 4 29.31 -2.29 -3.98
CA ALA A 4 28.10 -2.06 -3.15
C ALA A 4 27.90 -0.59 -2.70
N GLY A 5 28.58 0.37 -3.33
CA GLY A 5 28.57 1.79 -2.97
C GLY A 5 27.73 2.71 -3.88
N ASP A 6 27.12 2.17 -4.94
CA ASP A 6 26.48 2.99 -5.98
C ASP A 6 24.93 2.87 -5.98
N LEU A 7 24.34 1.93 -5.23
CA LEU A 7 22.91 1.76 -5.08
C LEU A 7 22.42 2.38 -3.78
N GLY A 8 21.27 3.06 -3.82
CA GLY A 8 20.63 3.67 -2.66
C GLY A 8 19.12 3.75 -2.85
N TYR A 9 18.43 4.18 -1.79
CA TYR A 9 17.01 4.49 -1.87
C TYR A 9 16.65 5.70 -1.01
N ASP A 10 15.60 6.39 -1.43
CA ASP A 10 14.98 7.47 -0.67
C ASP A 10 13.47 7.24 -0.62
N VAL A 11 12.85 7.64 0.47
CA VAL A 11 11.42 7.48 0.70
C VAL A 11 10.73 8.85 0.69
N PHE A 12 9.65 8.95 -0.06
CA PHE A 12 8.77 10.11 -0.07
C PHE A 12 7.40 9.72 0.49
N VAL A 13 6.92 10.45 1.49
CA VAL A 13 5.60 10.23 2.07
C VAL A 13 4.69 11.38 1.68
N ASN A 14 3.71 11.08 0.82
CA ASN A 14 2.64 11.99 0.45
C ASN A 14 1.66 12.17 1.61
N ASP A 15 1.21 13.41 1.80
CA ASP A 15 0.06 13.66 2.68
C ASP A 15 -1.22 13.17 1.98
N PRO A 16 -2.17 12.63 2.77
CA PRO A 16 -3.43 12.18 2.21
C PRO A 16 -4.25 13.37 1.70
N PRO A 17 -4.99 13.18 0.59
CA PRO A 17 -5.90 14.21 0.12
C PRO A 17 -6.98 14.49 1.17
N PRO A 18 -7.51 15.74 1.23
CA PRO A 18 -8.57 16.09 2.17
C PRO A 18 -9.85 15.32 1.86
N GLN A 19 -10.62 14.99 2.89
CA GLN A 19 -11.92 14.35 2.78
C GLN A 19 -12.95 15.05 3.67
N ASP A 20 -14.18 15.12 3.20
CA ASP A 20 -15.29 15.68 3.97
C ASP A 20 -15.83 14.69 5.01
N GLY A 21 -16.30 15.25 6.14
CA GLY A 21 -17.00 14.52 7.17
C GLY A 21 -16.13 14.17 8.38
N PHE A 22 -16.77 13.46 9.34
CA PHE A 22 -16.20 13.15 10.64
C PHE A 22 -16.28 11.65 10.93
N LEU A 23 -15.34 11.19 11.74
CA LEU A 23 -15.31 9.85 12.32
C LEU A 23 -16.26 9.75 13.53
N PRO A 24 -16.57 8.53 14.03
CA PRO A 24 -17.47 8.36 15.18
C PRO A 24 -17.01 9.09 16.47
N ASN A 25 -15.73 9.32 16.61
CA ASN A 25 -15.14 10.06 17.74
C ASN A 25 -15.09 11.59 17.52
N GLY A 26 -15.69 12.10 16.43
CA GLY A 26 -15.72 13.53 16.11
C GLY A 26 -14.48 14.09 15.41
N GLU A 27 -13.47 13.29 15.14
CA GLU A 27 -12.30 13.72 14.37
C GLU A 27 -12.63 13.85 12.88
N PRO A 28 -12.01 14.78 12.13
CA PRO A 28 -12.19 14.86 10.69
C PRO A 28 -11.65 13.60 10.01
N LYS A 29 -12.34 13.17 8.95
CA LYS A 29 -11.88 12.07 8.10
C LYS A 29 -10.55 12.43 7.45
N ARG A 30 -9.57 11.53 7.56
CA ARG A 30 -8.28 11.61 6.87
C ARG A 30 -7.85 10.23 6.44
N PHE A 31 -7.46 10.11 5.16
CA PHE A 31 -6.86 8.89 4.61
C PHE A 31 -5.47 8.64 5.22
N SER A 32 -4.88 7.49 4.95
CA SER A 32 -3.50 7.19 5.38
C SER A 32 -2.47 7.94 4.54
N PRO A 33 -1.34 8.37 5.12
CA PRO A 33 -0.19 8.82 4.34
C PRO A 33 0.32 7.70 3.43
N MET A 34 0.67 8.04 2.20
CA MET A 34 1.14 7.11 1.18
C MET A 34 2.64 7.28 0.96
N ALA A 35 3.42 6.19 0.96
CA ALA A 35 4.84 6.22 0.71
C ALA A 35 5.19 5.68 -0.68
N SER A 36 6.11 6.37 -1.34
CA SER A 36 6.77 5.96 -2.57
C SER A 36 8.25 5.82 -2.32
N THR A 37 8.89 4.78 -2.87
CA THR A 37 10.33 4.59 -2.77
C THR A 37 11.00 4.88 -4.11
N LEU A 38 12.04 5.69 -4.10
CA LEU A 38 12.95 5.84 -5.24
C LEU A 38 14.22 5.04 -4.95
N ILE A 39 14.39 3.93 -5.66
CA ILE A 39 15.61 3.11 -5.64
C ILE A 39 16.49 3.62 -6.78
N TYR A 40 17.73 4.00 -6.51
CA TYR A 40 18.57 4.66 -7.51
C TYR A 40 20.00 4.15 -7.53
N GLY A 41 20.55 4.07 -8.74
CA GLY A 41 21.97 3.91 -9.02
C GLY A 41 22.63 5.26 -9.29
N ARG A 42 23.72 5.25 -10.06
CA ARG A 42 24.45 6.48 -10.45
C ARG A 42 23.70 7.32 -11.47
N GLN A 43 22.96 6.72 -12.39
CA GLN A 43 22.28 7.38 -13.50
C GLN A 43 20.77 7.10 -13.50
N ASP A 44 20.39 5.85 -13.27
CA ASP A 44 19.02 5.37 -13.38
C ASP A 44 18.36 5.17 -12.02
N ALA A 45 17.03 5.10 -12.03
CA ALA A 45 16.22 4.83 -10.85
C ALA A 45 14.95 4.05 -11.18
N VAL A 46 14.40 3.41 -10.14
CA VAL A 46 13.08 2.76 -10.13
C VAL A 46 12.24 3.43 -9.05
N LEU A 47 11.01 3.82 -9.40
CA LEU A 47 10.04 4.36 -8.47
C LEU A 47 9.00 3.29 -8.09
N THR A 48 8.51 3.28 -6.84
CA THR A 48 7.43 2.38 -6.43
C THR A 48 6.19 3.16 -6.03
N ASP A 49 5.01 2.60 -6.30
CA ASP A 49 3.70 3.05 -5.80
C ASP A 49 3.51 4.58 -5.83
N PRO A 50 3.31 5.19 -6.99
CA PRO A 50 3.40 6.63 -7.18
C PRO A 50 2.18 7.44 -6.67
N GLY A 51 1.22 6.82 -6.00
CA GLY A 51 0.06 7.50 -5.46
C GLY A 51 -1.15 7.54 -6.40
N MET A 52 -2.14 8.33 -6.04
CA MET A 52 -3.47 8.30 -6.62
C MET A 52 -3.86 9.58 -7.40
N THR A 53 -3.58 10.76 -6.84
CA THR A 53 -4.10 12.02 -7.37
C THR A 53 -3.10 12.76 -8.26
N GLU A 54 -3.61 13.66 -9.11
CA GLU A 54 -2.77 14.52 -9.95
C GLU A 54 -1.81 15.38 -9.13
N ASP A 55 -2.27 15.94 -8.01
CA ASP A 55 -1.42 16.71 -7.11
C ASP A 55 -0.32 15.88 -6.45
N GLN A 56 -0.64 14.65 -6.02
CA GLN A 56 0.36 13.72 -5.48
C GLN A 56 1.41 13.39 -6.55
N ALA A 57 0.99 13.09 -7.78
CA ALA A 57 1.90 12.84 -8.90
C ALA A 57 2.81 14.04 -9.18
N ARG A 58 2.26 15.26 -9.17
CA ARG A 58 3.03 16.47 -9.40
C ARG A 58 4.11 16.66 -8.33
N VAL A 59 3.73 16.60 -7.06
CA VAL A 59 4.66 16.81 -5.93
C VAL A 59 5.72 15.72 -5.87
N LEU A 60 5.32 14.45 -6.02
CA LEU A 60 6.25 13.33 -6.08
C LEU A 60 7.20 13.45 -7.29
N GLY A 61 6.65 13.80 -8.46
CA GLY A 61 7.44 13.98 -9.67
C GLY A 61 8.46 15.10 -9.57
N ASP A 62 8.15 16.20 -8.88
CA ASP A 62 9.10 17.29 -8.61
C ASP A 62 10.22 16.83 -7.68
N TRP A 63 9.86 16.07 -6.63
CA TRP A 63 10.85 15.48 -5.72
C TRP A 63 11.76 14.47 -6.42
N VAL A 64 11.22 13.59 -7.27
CA VAL A 64 12.00 12.62 -8.07
C VAL A 64 12.92 13.36 -9.05
N ALA A 65 12.42 14.37 -9.77
CA ALA A 65 13.21 15.15 -10.71
C ALA A 65 14.40 15.86 -10.03
N ALA A 66 14.22 16.36 -8.80
CA ALA A 66 15.29 16.99 -8.02
C ALA A 66 16.43 16.02 -7.65
N LYS A 67 16.22 14.70 -7.71
CA LYS A 67 17.26 13.69 -7.49
C LYS A 67 18.20 13.52 -8.69
N GLY A 68 17.81 14.02 -9.87
CA GLY A 68 18.63 14.04 -11.07
C GLY A 68 18.95 12.64 -11.63
N ARG A 69 18.05 11.68 -11.44
CA ARG A 69 18.15 10.32 -11.97
C ARG A 69 17.15 10.10 -13.09
N ASN A 70 17.47 9.21 -14.02
CA ASN A 70 16.59 8.78 -15.07
C ASN A 70 15.69 7.64 -14.56
N VAL A 71 14.39 7.88 -14.38
CA VAL A 71 13.45 6.83 -13.94
C VAL A 71 13.15 5.92 -15.13
N THR A 72 13.55 4.64 -15.03
CA THR A 72 13.35 3.64 -16.08
C THR A 72 12.06 2.86 -15.90
N ASP A 73 11.70 2.58 -14.66
CA ASP A 73 10.55 1.76 -14.31
C ASP A 73 9.80 2.33 -13.10
N ILE A 74 8.48 2.11 -13.10
CA ILE A 74 7.59 2.38 -11.99
C ILE A 74 6.96 1.05 -11.60
N PHE A 75 7.33 0.52 -10.44
CA PHE A 75 6.79 -0.74 -9.92
C PHE A 75 5.53 -0.51 -9.09
N ILE A 76 4.52 -1.35 -9.28
CA ILE A 76 3.26 -1.34 -8.53
C ILE A 76 3.16 -2.62 -7.70
N THR A 77 2.99 -2.46 -6.38
CA THR A 77 2.95 -3.57 -5.43
C THR A 77 1.66 -4.37 -5.51
N HIS A 78 0.51 -3.70 -5.60
CA HIS A 78 -0.81 -4.31 -5.65
C HIS A 78 -1.85 -3.41 -6.34
N GLY A 79 -3.08 -3.89 -6.47
CA GLY A 79 -4.10 -3.28 -7.33
C GLY A 79 -4.95 -2.17 -6.71
N HIS A 80 -4.77 -1.76 -5.44
CA HIS A 80 -5.52 -0.64 -4.88
C HIS A 80 -5.15 0.68 -5.55
N GLY A 81 -6.17 1.50 -5.85
CA GLY A 81 -6.02 2.68 -6.70
C GLY A 81 -5.08 3.76 -6.16
N ASP A 82 -4.97 3.86 -4.83
CA ASP A 82 -4.09 4.83 -4.16
C ASP A 82 -2.59 4.55 -4.38
N HIS A 83 -2.23 3.35 -4.81
CA HIS A 83 -0.84 2.99 -5.15
C HIS A 83 -0.45 3.31 -6.59
N TRP A 84 -1.41 3.44 -7.53
CA TRP A 84 -1.02 3.47 -8.94
C TRP A 84 -1.84 4.37 -9.87
N PHE A 85 -2.99 4.92 -9.46
CA PHE A 85 -3.79 5.72 -10.39
C PHE A 85 -3.01 6.91 -10.99
N ALA A 86 -2.03 7.43 -10.26
CA ALA A 86 -1.15 8.50 -10.73
C ALA A 86 0.05 8.02 -11.58
N ALA A 87 0.26 6.70 -11.71
CA ALA A 87 1.43 6.12 -12.39
C ALA A 87 1.58 6.58 -13.84
N GLY A 88 0.46 6.74 -14.57
CA GLY A 88 0.48 7.19 -15.96
C GLY A 88 1.10 8.57 -16.15
N LEU A 89 0.81 9.52 -15.26
CA LEU A 89 1.38 10.86 -15.33
C LEU A 89 2.90 10.87 -15.12
N LEU A 90 3.39 10.04 -14.20
CA LEU A 90 4.82 9.94 -13.94
C LEU A 90 5.54 9.11 -15.00
N ALA A 91 4.89 8.08 -15.54
CA ALA A 91 5.40 7.31 -16.67
C ALA A 91 5.60 8.21 -17.92
N GLU A 92 4.62 9.07 -18.23
CA GLU A 92 4.73 10.06 -19.30
C GLU A 92 5.84 11.08 -19.02
N ARG A 93 5.88 11.63 -17.80
CA ARG A 93 6.87 12.65 -17.40
C ARG A 93 8.31 12.17 -17.53
N PHE A 94 8.57 10.92 -17.16
CA PHE A 94 9.94 10.36 -17.10
C PHE A 94 10.28 9.42 -18.28
N GLY A 95 9.31 9.06 -19.12
CA GLY A 95 9.50 8.05 -20.16
C GLY A 95 9.66 6.63 -19.58
N ALA A 96 9.14 6.38 -18.38
CA ALA A 96 9.30 5.15 -17.64
C ALA A 96 8.25 4.08 -18.03
N ARG A 97 8.61 2.79 -17.90
CA ARG A 97 7.64 1.70 -17.99
C ARG A 97 6.92 1.53 -16.65
N VAL A 98 5.64 1.17 -16.68
CA VAL A 98 4.93 0.71 -15.47
C VAL A 98 4.97 -0.81 -15.45
N VAL A 99 5.51 -1.38 -14.38
CA VAL A 99 5.73 -2.82 -14.23
C VAL A 99 5.04 -3.36 -12.97
N ALA A 100 4.51 -4.58 -13.07
CA ALA A 100 3.87 -5.26 -11.94
C ALA A 100 3.84 -6.78 -12.19
N SER A 101 3.48 -7.57 -11.16
CA SER A 101 3.17 -8.99 -11.31
C SER A 101 1.90 -9.20 -12.14
N ALA A 102 1.73 -10.38 -12.70
CA ALA A 102 0.52 -10.73 -13.48
C ALA A 102 -0.76 -10.65 -12.62
N GLY A 103 -0.69 -11.07 -11.36
CA GLY A 103 -1.77 -10.98 -10.40
C GLY A 103 -2.13 -9.52 -10.10
N THR A 104 -1.14 -8.69 -9.78
CA THR A 104 -1.32 -7.25 -9.55
C THR A 104 -1.99 -6.57 -10.77
N ILE A 105 -1.57 -6.88 -12.00
CA ILE A 105 -2.19 -6.33 -13.23
C ILE A 105 -3.67 -6.71 -13.32
N THR A 106 -4.02 -7.94 -12.92
CA THR A 106 -5.42 -8.38 -12.88
C THR A 106 -6.24 -7.57 -11.88
N GLN A 107 -5.70 -7.33 -10.68
CA GLN A 107 -6.32 -6.49 -9.66
C GLN A 107 -6.44 -5.02 -10.11
N MET A 108 -5.43 -4.45 -10.75
CA MET A 108 -5.48 -3.10 -11.33
C MET A 108 -6.67 -2.95 -12.30
N ARG A 109 -6.91 -3.93 -13.16
CA ARG A 109 -8.07 -3.93 -14.07
C ARG A 109 -9.40 -3.97 -13.30
N GLY A 110 -9.47 -4.75 -12.23
CA GLY A 110 -10.61 -4.78 -11.31
C GLY A 110 -10.86 -3.41 -10.67
N SER A 111 -9.81 -2.75 -10.21
CA SER A 111 -9.88 -1.40 -9.62
C SER A 111 -10.35 -0.33 -10.61
N VAL A 112 -9.97 -0.43 -11.89
CA VAL A 112 -10.53 0.44 -12.94
C VAL A 112 -12.03 0.22 -13.08
N ALA A 113 -12.50 -1.02 -13.07
CA ALA A 113 -13.92 -1.34 -13.20
C ALA A 113 -14.75 -0.85 -12.01
N THR A 114 -14.19 -0.87 -10.81
CA THR A 114 -14.87 -0.43 -9.58
C THR A 114 -14.66 1.07 -9.26
N ARG A 115 -13.74 1.74 -9.95
CA ARG A 115 -13.40 3.14 -9.73
C ARG A 115 -14.62 4.09 -9.68
N PRO A 116 -15.62 4.01 -10.61
CA PRO A 116 -16.78 4.89 -10.58
C PRO A 116 -17.70 4.67 -9.35
N LEU A 117 -17.58 3.51 -8.69
CA LEU A 117 -18.38 3.17 -7.52
C LEU A 117 -17.70 3.51 -6.19
N LEU A 118 -16.36 3.61 -6.18
CA LEU A 118 -15.57 3.81 -4.96
C LEU A 118 -14.71 5.07 -5.03
N TRP A 119 -13.74 5.10 -5.95
CA TRP A 119 -12.66 6.09 -5.93
C TRP A 119 -13.11 7.47 -6.43
N ASP A 120 -13.87 7.53 -7.53
CA ASP A 120 -14.34 8.81 -8.07
C ASP A 120 -15.32 9.54 -7.14
N PRO A 121 -16.26 8.84 -6.42
CA PRO A 121 -17.07 9.49 -5.39
C PRO A 121 -16.28 9.97 -4.17
N LEU A 122 -15.22 9.26 -3.76
CA LEU A 122 -14.38 9.65 -2.63
C LEU A 122 -13.44 10.82 -2.96
N TYR A 123 -13.00 10.93 -4.21
CA TYR A 123 -12.01 11.91 -4.67
C TYR A 123 -12.45 12.57 -5.99
N PRO A 124 -13.57 13.29 -6.00
CA PRO A 124 -14.17 13.80 -7.23
C PRO A 124 -13.24 14.77 -7.96
N GLY A 125 -12.86 14.40 -9.19
CA GLY A 125 -12.01 15.22 -10.06
C GLY A 125 -10.53 15.28 -9.67
N LEU A 126 -10.08 14.51 -8.67
CA LEU A 126 -8.68 14.53 -8.23
C LEU A 126 -7.82 13.41 -8.87
N ILE A 127 -8.46 12.34 -9.32
CA ILE A 127 -7.80 11.17 -9.88
C ILE A 127 -7.65 11.35 -11.41
N PRO A 128 -6.47 11.06 -12.00
CA PRO A 128 -6.27 11.17 -13.43
C PRO A 128 -7.34 10.41 -14.23
N PRO A 129 -7.88 10.98 -15.31
CA PRO A 129 -9.01 10.38 -16.04
C PRO A 129 -8.66 9.07 -16.74
N THR A 130 -7.40 8.91 -17.16
CA THR A 130 -6.95 7.76 -17.94
C THR A 130 -5.99 6.90 -17.11
N PRO A 131 -6.43 5.70 -16.66
CA PRO A 131 -5.54 4.79 -15.96
C PRO A 131 -4.52 4.18 -16.93
N VAL A 132 -3.29 3.97 -16.46
CA VAL A 132 -2.24 3.27 -17.20
C VAL A 132 -2.42 1.76 -17.05
N THR A 133 -1.83 1.00 -17.99
CA THR A 133 -1.69 -0.45 -17.86
C THR A 133 -0.24 -0.78 -17.56
N ALA A 134 0.01 -1.59 -16.52
CA ALA A 134 1.33 -2.16 -16.26
C ALA A 134 1.64 -3.34 -17.20
N VAL A 135 2.93 -3.63 -17.35
CA VAL A 135 3.43 -4.83 -18.06
C VAL A 135 4.17 -5.73 -17.09
N THR A 136 4.18 -7.03 -17.37
CA THR A 136 5.02 -7.98 -16.62
C THR A 136 6.47 -7.88 -17.07
N VAL A 137 7.39 -8.26 -16.18
CA VAL A 137 8.81 -8.47 -16.51
C VAL A 137 9.10 -9.97 -16.53
N PRO A 138 10.04 -10.44 -17.38
CA PRO A 138 10.42 -11.85 -17.43
C PRO A 138 10.86 -12.36 -16.05
N ASP A 139 10.42 -13.56 -15.68
CA ASP A 139 10.77 -14.24 -14.42
C ASP A 139 10.54 -13.39 -13.16
N ASN A 140 9.66 -12.38 -13.23
CA ASN A 140 9.41 -11.42 -12.16
C ASN A 140 10.71 -10.73 -11.67
N ALA A 141 11.68 -10.51 -12.56
CA ALA A 141 12.95 -9.88 -12.20
C ALA A 141 13.42 -8.90 -13.28
N PHE A 142 14.08 -7.84 -12.87
CA PHE A 142 14.75 -6.87 -13.73
C PHE A 142 15.96 -6.28 -13.01
N THR A 143 16.75 -5.47 -13.67
CA THR A 143 17.98 -4.94 -13.08
C THR A 143 18.03 -3.43 -13.14
N LEU A 144 18.64 -2.82 -12.13
CA LEU A 144 19.01 -1.41 -12.08
C LEU A 144 20.55 -1.32 -12.04
N GLU A 145 21.16 -0.88 -13.14
CA GLU A 145 22.63 -0.76 -13.28
C GLU A 145 23.42 -2.04 -12.88
N GLY A 146 22.80 -3.22 -13.12
CA GLY A 146 23.39 -4.53 -12.81
C GLY A 146 23.06 -5.09 -11.44
N HIS A 147 22.28 -4.38 -10.63
CA HIS A 147 21.71 -4.86 -9.37
C HIS A 147 20.35 -5.48 -9.59
N ASP A 148 20.09 -6.62 -8.97
CA ASP A 148 18.83 -7.34 -9.12
C ASP A 148 17.69 -6.67 -8.34
N LEU A 149 16.53 -6.54 -8.99
CA LEU A 149 15.25 -6.17 -8.41
C LEU A 149 14.26 -7.29 -8.70
N VAL A 150 13.76 -7.94 -7.64
CA VAL A 150 12.94 -9.15 -7.74
C VAL A 150 11.53 -8.88 -7.23
N ILE A 151 10.52 -9.08 -8.07
CA ILE A 151 9.11 -9.01 -7.71
C ILE A 151 8.75 -10.36 -7.07
N VAL A 152 8.37 -10.34 -5.80
CA VAL A 152 7.98 -11.54 -5.05
C VAL A 152 6.47 -11.52 -4.82
N GLU A 153 5.74 -12.47 -5.39
CA GLU A 153 4.31 -12.63 -5.18
C GLU A 153 4.05 -13.28 -3.81
N VAL A 154 3.40 -12.53 -2.92
CA VAL A 154 3.17 -12.97 -1.55
C VAL A 154 1.75 -13.48 -1.30
N GLY A 155 0.80 -13.13 -2.16
CA GLY A 155 -0.59 -13.58 -2.09
C GLY A 155 -1.49 -12.57 -1.41
N HIS A 156 -2.43 -13.04 -0.58
CA HIS A 156 -3.43 -12.20 0.07
C HIS A 156 -2.84 -11.44 1.27
N ALA A 157 -3.07 -10.13 1.29
CA ALA A 157 -2.85 -9.27 2.45
C ALA A 157 -4.05 -8.32 2.61
N ASP A 158 -3.87 -7.02 2.36
CA ASP A 158 -4.96 -6.05 2.30
C ASP A 158 -5.83 -6.21 1.04
N ALA A 159 -5.29 -6.85 0.01
CA ALA A 159 -5.93 -7.27 -1.23
C ALA A 159 -5.44 -8.67 -1.64
N ASP A 160 -6.05 -9.25 -2.67
CA ASP A 160 -5.52 -10.44 -3.33
C ASP A 160 -4.32 -10.08 -4.22
N ASP A 161 -3.48 -11.07 -4.52
CA ASP A 161 -2.37 -10.96 -5.47
C ASP A 161 -1.36 -9.83 -5.16
N ASN A 162 -1.09 -9.60 -3.88
CA ASN A 162 -0.03 -8.68 -3.47
C ASN A 162 1.35 -9.17 -3.90
N SER A 163 2.19 -8.24 -4.27
CA SER A 163 3.61 -8.48 -4.53
C SER A 163 4.47 -7.40 -3.85
N VAL A 164 5.71 -7.75 -3.57
CA VAL A 164 6.71 -6.86 -2.98
C VAL A 164 7.91 -6.77 -3.90
N LEU A 165 8.68 -5.68 -3.85
CA LEU A 165 9.94 -5.58 -4.57
C LEU A 165 11.09 -5.81 -3.59
N HIS A 166 11.84 -6.88 -3.80
CA HIS A 166 13.05 -7.21 -3.05
C HIS A 166 14.28 -6.71 -3.80
N VAL A 167 15.13 -5.97 -3.10
CA VAL A 167 16.41 -5.43 -3.58
C VAL A 167 17.52 -6.01 -2.71
N PRO A 168 18.09 -7.18 -3.08
CA PRO A 168 19.03 -7.91 -2.21
C PRO A 168 20.26 -7.09 -1.80
N ASP A 169 20.84 -6.34 -2.73
CA ASP A 169 22.05 -5.55 -2.49
C ASP A 169 21.84 -4.39 -1.50
N LEU A 170 20.59 -4.00 -1.22
CA LEU A 170 20.21 -3.03 -0.20
C LEU A 170 19.62 -3.68 1.05
N GLU A 171 19.45 -5.01 1.06
CA GLU A 171 18.68 -5.71 2.10
C GLU A 171 17.30 -5.06 2.31
N LEU A 172 16.71 -4.55 1.21
CA LEU A 172 15.47 -3.75 1.19
C LEU A 172 14.31 -4.54 0.60
N VAL A 173 13.14 -4.39 1.22
CA VAL A 173 11.85 -4.77 0.64
C VAL A 173 10.94 -3.53 0.61
N THR A 174 10.39 -3.19 -0.57
CA THR A 174 9.23 -2.29 -0.64
C THR A 174 7.98 -3.14 -0.59
N ALA A 175 7.28 -3.08 0.55
CA ALA A 175 6.31 -4.09 0.94
C ALA A 175 4.87 -3.77 0.54
N GLY A 176 4.60 -2.59 -0.06
CA GLY A 176 3.23 -2.15 -0.25
C GLY A 176 2.44 -2.26 1.06
N ASP A 177 1.26 -2.84 0.98
CA ASP A 177 0.34 -2.98 2.11
C ASP A 177 0.38 -4.36 2.78
N VAL A 178 1.42 -5.15 2.51
CA VAL A 178 1.67 -6.39 3.26
C VAL A 178 2.17 -6.10 4.67
N ILE A 179 3.00 -5.07 4.80
CA ILE A 179 3.57 -4.57 6.06
C ILE A 179 3.19 -3.10 6.23
N TYR A 180 2.82 -2.71 7.45
CA TYR A 180 2.42 -1.35 7.81
C TYR A 180 3.34 -0.74 8.87
N ASN A 181 3.49 0.59 8.87
CA ASN A 181 4.42 1.27 9.77
C ASN A 181 3.80 2.51 10.42
N GLY A 182 3.24 2.34 11.63
CA GLY A 182 2.67 3.43 12.41
C GLY A 182 1.38 4.03 11.83
N VAL A 183 0.63 3.24 11.07
CA VAL A 183 -0.69 3.57 10.55
C VAL A 183 -1.66 2.43 10.78
N HIS A 184 -2.97 2.71 10.79
CA HIS A 184 -3.99 1.67 10.88
C HIS A 184 -4.08 0.89 9.57
N MET A 185 -4.09 -0.43 9.67
CA MET A 185 -4.13 -1.36 8.53
C MET A 185 -5.54 -1.47 7.93
N TYR A 186 -5.62 -1.64 6.61
CA TYR A 186 -6.86 -1.91 5.90
C TYR A 186 -7.17 -3.41 5.92
N LEU A 187 -8.01 -3.85 6.88
CA LEU A 187 -8.33 -5.27 7.06
C LEU A 187 -9.67 -5.69 6.42
N ALA A 188 -10.32 -4.79 5.67
CA ALA A 188 -11.67 -5.02 5.20
C ALA A 188 -11.80 -6.24 4.28
N GLN A 189 -10.84 -6.49 3.40
CA GLN A 189 -10.89 -7.65 2.49
C GLN A 189 -10.66 -8.98 3.22
N SER A 190 -9.96 -8.96 4.34
CA SER A 190 -9.79 -10.13 5.22
C SER A 190 -11.02 -10.45 6.07
N ALA A 191 -12.12 -9.65 5.96
CA ALA A 191 -13.42 -10.03 6.51
C ALA A 191 -13.94 -11.36 5.94
N ILE A 192 -13.42 -11.76 4.77
CA ILE A 192 -13.65 -13.05 4.14
C ILE A 192 -12.40 -13.91 4.32
N GLY A 193 -12.46 -14.96 5.14
CA GLY A 193 -11.34 -15.90 5.30
C GLY A 193 -10.37 -15.59 6.45
N GLY A 194 -10.49 -14.43 7.10
CA GLY A 194 -9.67 -14.06 8.25
C GLY A 194 -8.23 -13.69 7.91
N PHE A 195 -7.38 -13.56 8.91
CA PHE A 195 -6.01 -13.03 8.77
C PHE A 195 -4.92 -14.09 8.54
N GLY A 196 -5.29 -15.37 8.41
CA GLY A 196 -4.33 -16.46 8.17
C GLY A 196 -3.49 -16.22 6.90
N PRO A 197 -4.10 -16.04 5.72
CA PRO A 197 -3.37 -15.78 4.48
C PRO A 197 -2.44 -14.54 4.53
N TRP A 198 -2.84 -13.50 5.30
CA TRP A 198 -1.97 -12.34 5.50
C TRP A 198 -0.73 -12.67 6.34
N ARG A 199 -0.89 -13.50 7.39
CA ARG A 199 0.27 -13.98 8.17
C ARG A 199 1.24 -14.77 7.29
N ASP A 200 0.73 -15.61 6.38
CA ASP A 200 1.56 -16.33 5.40
C ASP A 200 2.30 -15.38 4.44
N ALA A 201 1.68 -14.24 4.06
CA ALA A 201 2.34 -13.22 3.25
C ALA A 201 3.46 -12.52 4.03
N ILE A 202 3.25 -12.21 5.31
CA ILE A 202 4.28 -11.65 6.19
C ILE A 202 5.46 -12.63 6.35
N ASP A 203 5.19 -13.94 6.49
CA ASP A 203 6.23 -14.97 6.59
C ASP A 203 7.11 -15.02 5.33
N LYS A 204 6.51 -14.85 4.15
CA LYS A 204 7.26 -14.76 2.89
C LYS A 204 8.16 -13.52 2.83
N VAL A 205 7.66 -12.36 3.30
CA VAL A 205 8.48 -11.14 3.38
C VAL A 205 9.64 -11.32 4.36
N GLU A 206 9.39 -11.88 5.54
CA GLU A 206 10.43 -12.13 6.55
C GLU A 206 11.48 -13.12 6.06
N ALA A 207 11.09 -14.14 5.28
CA ALA A 207 12.00 -15.14 4.70
C ALA A 207 12.99 -14.54 3.67
N LEU A 208 12.74 -13.35 3.13
CA LEU A 208 13.68 -12.62 2.27
C LEU A 208 14.86 -12.03 3.06
N GLY A 209 14.77 -12.00 4.40
CA GLY A 209 15.81 -11.51 5.29
C GLY A 209 16.11 -10.00 5.19
N PRO A 210 15.08 -9.13 5.04
CA PRO A 210 15.35 -7.71 4.88
C PRO A 210 15.86 -7.08 6.18
N ARG A 211 16.71 -6.05 6.05
CA ARG A 211 17.04 -5.13 7.15
C ARG A 211 16.15 -3.88 7.10
N HIS A 212 15.68 -3.54 5.91
CA HIS A 212 14.87 -2.36 5.65
C HIS A 212 13.55 -2.76 4.98
N ILE A 213 12.43 -2.25 5.49
CA ILE A 213 11.11 -2.39 4.87
C ILE A 213 10.48 -1.02 4.72
N VAL A 214 10.21 -0.62 3.48
CA VAL A 214 9.38 0.55 3.20
C VAL A 214 7.95 0.06 2.93
N CYS A 215 7.02 0.53 3.75
CA CYS A 215 5.60 0.19 3.65
C CYS A 215 4.88 1.15 2.70
N GLY A 216 3.81 0.69 2.04
CA GLY A 216 2.96 1.54 1.19
C GLY A 216 2.30 2.67 1.99
N HIS A 217 1.88 2.34 3.21
CA HIS A 217 1.41 3.34 4.18
C HIS A 217 2.31 3.38 5.40
N GLN A 218 2.84 4.56 5.70
CA GLN A 218 3.71 4.72 6.86
C GLN A 218 3.69 6.12 7.48
N ASN A 219 4.02 6.17 8.77
CA ASN A 219 4.28 7.41 9.47
C ASN A 219 5.72 7.87 9.17
N ARG A 220 5.86 9.04 8.50
CA ARG A 220 7.16 9.62 8.10
C ARG A 220 8.15 9.87 9.26
N ARG A 221 7.70 9.74 10.52
CA ARG A 221 8.54 9.94 11.70
C ARG A 221 9.21 8.67 12.19
N LEU A 222 8.83 7.52 11.64
CA LEU A 222 9.37 6.22 11.99
C LEU A 222 10.41 5.79 10.95
N ASP A 223 11.41 5.03 11.42
CA ASP A 223 12.40 4.38 10.57
C ASP A 223 11.81 3.17 9.82
N ASP A 224 12.61 2.57 8.97
CA ASP A 224 12.28 1.42 8.12
C ASP A 224 12.85 0.09 8.66
N ASP A 225 13.13 -0.01 9.98
CA ASP A 225 13.61 -1.24 10.60
C ASP A 225 12.65 -2.41 10.35
N ALA A 226 13.14 -3.41 9.61
CA ALA A 226 12.34 -4.53 9.14
C ALA A 226 11.78 -5.38 10.29
N LYS A 227 12.61 -5.66 11.30
CA LYS A 227 12.19 -6.49 12.43
C LYS A 227 11.04 -5.84 13.18
N ARG A 228 11.19 -4.56 13.52
CA ARG A 228 10.16 -3.79 14.23
C ARG A 228 8.85 -3.71 13.42
N THR A 229 8.92 -3.42 12.13
CA THR A 229 7.71 -3.26 11.29
C THR A 229 6.97 -4.58 11.10
N ILE A 230 7.69 -5.70 10.93
CA ILE A 230 7.11 -7.04 10.86
C ILE A 230 6.42 -7.40 12.18
N GLU A 231 7.12 -7.27 13.32
CA GLU A 231 6.56 -7.57 14.64
C GLU A 231 5.33 -6.72 14.93
N GLN A 232 5.36 -5.42 14.63
CA GLN A 232 4.23 -4.52 14.81
C GLN A 232 3.02 -4.91 13.94
N THR A 233 3.24 -5.32 12.68
CA THR A 233 2.17 -5.75 11.79
C THR A 233 1.52 -7.05 12.27
N ARG A 234 2.31 -8.03 12.72
CA ARG A 234 1.80 -9.26 13.32
C ARG A 234 0.97 -8.98 14.58
N GLN A 235 1.50 -8.16 15.49
CA GLN A 235 0.78 -7.78 16.70
C GLN A 235 -0.54 -7.07 16.40
N TYR A 236 -0.57 -6.22 15.36
CA TYR A 236 -1.79 -5.55 14.94
C TYR A 236 -2.87 -6.53 14.47
N LEU A 237 -2.50 -7.62 13.76
CA LEU A 237 -3.41 -8.69 13.35
C LEU A 237 -3.89 -9.50 14.55
N ASP A 238 -3.02 -9.82 15.50
CA ASP A 238 -3.39 -10.56 16.72
C ASP A 238 -4.37 -9.76 17.58
N ASP A 239 -4.13 -8.46 17.73
CA ASP A 239 -5.04 -7.55 18.41
C ASP A 239 -6.38 -7.37 17.66
N ALA A 240 -6.36 -7.46 16.33
CA ALA A 240 -7.59 -7.44 15.54
C ALA A 240 -8.44 -8.69 15.80
N ASP A 241 -7.82 -9.88 15.79
CA ASP A 241 -8.49 -11.15 16.14
C ASP A 241 -9.06 -11.13 17.55
N GLU A 242 -8.31 -10.60 18.53
CA GLU A 242 -8.80 -10.47 19.91
C GLU A 242 -10.01 -9.53 20.01
N LEU A 243 -9.89 -8.35 19.39
CA LEU A 243 -10.96 -7.34 19.46
C LEU A 243 -12.23 -7.77 18.73
N LEU A 244 -12.12 -8.54 17.63
CA LEU A 244 -13.29 -9.12 16.97
C LEU A 244 -14.06 -10.11 17.86
N ARG A 245 -13.40 -10.75 18.84
CA ARG A 245 -14.03 -11.63 19.82
C ARG A 245 -14.60 -10.89 21.02
N THR A 246 -14.03 -9.75 21.40
CA THR A 246 -14.32 -9.05 22.66
C THR A 246 -15.17 -7.78 22.48
N GLN A 247 -15.28 -7.25 21.27
CA GLN A 247 -16.11 -6.09 20.96
C GLN A 247 -17.35 -6.52 20.16
N ASP A 248 -18.51 -6.04 20.57
CA ASP A 248 -19.79 -6.41 19.95
C ASP A 248 -20.15 -5.52 18.75
N THR A 249 -19.54 -4.33 18.63
CA THR A 249 -19.90 -3.34 17.61
C THR A 249 -18.68 -2.77 16.89
N SER A 250 -18.88 -2.29 15.66
CA SER A 250 -17.85 -1.60 14.89
C SER A 250 -17.31 -0.35 15.61
N VAL A 251 -18.16 0.38 16.34
CA VAL A 251 -17.73 1.55 17.14
C VAL A 251 -16.88 1.10 18.34
N GLY A 252 -17.26 0.02 19.02
CA GLY A 252 -16.46 -0.57 20.10
C GLY A 252 -15.08 -0.99 19.64
N TYR A 253 -15.00 -1.70 18.52
CA TYR A 253 -13.74 -2.10 17.88
C TYR A 253 -12.88 -0.89 17.50
N PHE A 254 -13.47 0.11 16.84
CA PHE A 254 -12.80 1.34 16.46
C PHE A 254 -12.16 2.06 17.65
N ASN A 255 -12.93 2.25 18.75
CA ASN A 255 -12.44 2.91 19.95
C ASN A 255 -11.33 2.10 20.64
N ALA A 256 -11.50 0.79 20.77
CA ALA A 256 -10.51 -0.10 21.38
C ALA A 256 -9.19 -0.14 20.57
N LYS A 257 -9.26 -0.09 19.24
CA LYS A 257 -8.06 0.02 18.40
C LYS A 257 -7.34 1.36 18.57
N ILE A 258 -8.08 2.48 18.67
CA ILE A 258 -7.47 3.79 18.94
C ILE A 258 -6.80 3.81 20.32
N GLU A 259 -7.42 3.19 21.33
CA GLU A 259 -6.83 3.10 22.66
C GLU A 259 -5.51 2.31 22.68
N ARG A 260 -5.43 1.21 21.91
CA ARG A 260 -4.20 0.41 21.80
C ARG A 260 -3.12 1.08 20.94
N TYR A 261 -3.54 1.85 19.93
CA TYR A 261 -2.66 2.48 18.92
C TYR A 261 -2.94 3.98 18.79
N PRO A 262 -2.76 4.77 19.89
CA PRO A 262 -3.16 6.18 19.90
C PRO A 262 -2.39 7.06 18.90
N ASP A 263 -1.15 6.68 18.58
CA ASP A 263 -0.26 7.43 17.68
C ASP A 263 -0.34 6.97 16.20
N HIS A 264 -1.14 5.93 15.91
CA HIS A 264 -1.32 5.46 14.53
C HIS A 264 -2.14 6.47 13.72
N LEU A 265 -1.66 6.72 12.49
CA LEU A 265 -2.35 7.56 11.50
C LEU A 265 -3.39 6.73 10.73
N GLY A 266 -4.19 7.38 9.86
CA GLY A 266 -5.14 6.66 8.99
C GLY A 266 -6.38 6.13 9.72
N ARG A 267 -6.92 6.87 10.69
CA ARG A 267 -8.12 6.47 11.47
C ARG A 267 -9.38 6.28 10.62
N LEU A 268 -9.44 6.89 9.43
CA LEU A 268 -10.50 6.59 8.47
C LEU A 268 -10.42 5.13 8.00
N ILE A 269 -9.24 4.63 7.71
CA ILE A 269 -9.02 3.25 7.29
C ILE A 269 -9.45 2.27 8.38
N LEU A 270 -9.14 2.59 9.64
CA LEU A 270 -9.64 1.83 10.78
C LEU A 270 -11.16 1.81 10.84
N TRP A 271 -11.83 2.97 10.59
CA TRP A 271 -13.29 3.03 10.60
C TRP A 271 -13.92 2.22 9.47
N VAL A 272 -13.38 2.34 8.26
CA VAL A 272 -13.81 1.53 7.09
C VAL A 272 -13.63 0.04 7.38
N THR A 273 -12.48 -0.35 7.91
CA THR A 273 -12.18 -1.72 8.36
C THR A 273 -13.23 -2.21 9.37
N ALA A 274 -13.48 -1.44 10.43
CA ALA A 274 -14.45 -1.82 11.45
C ALA A 274 -15.85 -2.04 10.88
N ARG A 275 -16.30 -1.15 9.99
CA ARG A 275 -17.60 -1.28 9.30
C ARG A 275 -17.66 -2.54 8.43
N ALA A 276 -16.60 -2.83 7.68
CA ALA A 276 -16.55 -4.01 6.82
C ALA A 276 -16.57 -5.32 7.61
N LEU A 277 -15.69 -5.44 8.62
CA LEU A 277 -15.58 -6.64 9.45
C LEU A 277 -16.90 -6.97 10.15
N TYR A 278 -17.53 -5.98 10.78
CA TYR A 278 -18.81 -6.16 11.48
C TYR A 278 -19.99 -6.30 10.51
N GLY A 279 -19.97 -5.59 9.39
CA GLY A 279 -21.00 -5.73 8.35
C GLY A 279 -21.07 -7.14 7.78
N VAL A 280 -19.91 -7.74 7.46
CA VAL A 280 -19.84 -9.15 6.99
C VAL A 280 -20.29 -10.13 8.09
N ARG A 281 -19.85 -9.91 9.33
CA ARG A 281 -20.24 -10.75 10.48
C ARG A 281 -21.75 -10.71 10.74
N ASP A 282 -22.34 -9.52 10.74
CA ASP A 282 -23.72 -9.29 11.15
C ASP A 282 -24.74 -9.57 10.03
N HIS A 283 -24.27 -9.66 8.77
CA HIS A 283 -25.07 -9.94 7.58
C HIS A 283 -24.56 -11.14 6.76
N PRO A 284 -24.51 -12.36 7.34
CA PRO A 284 -23.86 -13.52 6.70
C PRO A 284 -24.53 -14.02 5.41
N GLY A 285 -25.73 -13.48 5.07
CA GLY A 285 -26.46 -13.81 3.83
C GLY A 285 -26.28 -12.79 2.72
N GLU A 286 -25.60 -11.68 2.96
CA GLU A 286 -25.33 -10.64 1.96
C GLU A 286 -24.01 -10.90 1.24
N ASP A 287 -23.86 -10.32 0.03
CA ASP A 287 -22.58 -10.37 -0.68
C ASP A 287 -21.50 -9.56 0.08
N PRO A 288 -20.47 -10.23 0.61
CA PRO A 288 -19.43 -9.56 1.40
C PRO A 288 -18.70 -8.46 0.61
N ARG A 289 -18.54 -8.62 -0.70
CA ARG A 289 -17.89 -7.61 -1.56
C ARG A 289 -18.68 -6.31 -1.60
N ARG A 290 -20.00 -6.42 -1.63
CA ARG A 290 -20.90 -5.26 -1.55
C ARG A 290 -20.79 -4.56 -0.19
N ILE A 291 -20.75 -5.33 0.89
CA ILE A 291 -20.59 -4.79 2.26
C ILE A 291 -19.26 -4.05 2.37
N ILE A 292 -18.16 -4.65 1.90
CA ILE A 292 -16.83 -4.04 1.90
C ILE A 292 -16.85 -2.73 1.09
N LEU A 293 -17.42 -2.73 -0.10
CA LEU A 293 -17.52 -1.53 -0.94
C LEU A 293 -18.32 -0.42 -0.25
N THR A 294 -19.47 -0.75 0.35
CA THR A 294 -20.33 0.24 1.02
C THR A 294 -19.78 0.70 2.38
N SER A 295 -18.80 0.03 2.95
CA SER A 295 -18.15 0.46 4.18
C SER A 295 -17.38 1.78 4.04
N TRP A 296 -17.06 2.18 2.82
CA TRP A 296 -16.42 3.46 2.50
C TRP A 296 -17.40 4.65 2.49
N LEU A 297 -18.68 4.39 2.25
CA LEU A 297 -19.75 5.38 2.18
C LEU A 297 -20.35 5.66 3.57
#